data_875b03c317e81897a58f4aa4fa6c2bfd
#
_entry.id   875b03c317e81897a58f4aa4fa6c2bfd
#
_cell.length_a   1.000
_cell.length_b   1.000
_cell.length_c   1.000
_cell.angle_alpha   90.00
_cell.angle_beta   90.00
_cell.angle_gamma   90.00
#
_symmetry.space_group_name_H-M   'P 1'
#
loop_
_entity.id
_entity.type
_entity.pdbx_description
1 polymer ?
#
loop_
_entity_poly.entity_id
_entity_poly.type
_entity_poly.pdbx_seq_one_letter_code
_entity_poly.pdbx_strand_id
1 'polypeptide(L)'
;MWSLGNETGHGDCFRHAIAAVKGLDPTRPVHFEHGNADADVDSTMYPPVTWLEERGEMSEGRFRKPEKSSGDWCGMRMFHSPGKPAFMCEYAHAMGNAIGNLREYWDVIYRYPALTGGCIWDWVDQAVWKYTDRIDPKTGARERYLAYGGDFDEQPNDGPFCDNGVVDPLRNVTAKLVEVAHVHRNLVVTLAEGVSEAADAPVFELENRFLFTRADAYAASWELVEDGAVTKSGVFETPAVEPLKRCRFTVPGLAEALTAAKPEAELLVNFAFTTRKAMPLVPQGWAVARDQVALGAGWNFAQAAKDPAAASAGAGSAVAPDGVTIDEGEKAVTVTAGPTRAVFCRASGTLCELVMNGRTVLKDPAPGLVAGPQLTCLRALTDNDIWMRRGSAWSDNLKRGSVYSRGLTQLRHHARPLALRDGAVVATVEVTGSKSAGFTHEAVWRFAADGSVTVANTVTPHGAMPPALPRLGLSLKLDPALESVAYYGRGPRENYVDRRSGSFLGRWESTVDGLAEDYVRPQDNGSRTDVRWVALTAKDGRGVKFSATEPLFVQALRYGWEDLEFARHRNGQQRFRAPLVARPEVCLNLDVRQTGLGGASCGPEPMKKYVFPVEKTAWTLRLEPVTRAASR
;
A
#
# COMPACT_ATOMS: atom_id res chain seq x y z
N MET A 1 32.18 -11.31 5.12
CA MET A 1 32.69 -9.93 5.21
C MET A 1 32.88 -9.58 6.68
N TRP A 2 33.99 -8.89 7.04
CA TRP A 2 34.22 -8.37 8.38
C TRP A 2 33.76 -6.91 8.46
N SER A 3 33.14 -6.51 9.57
CA SER A 3 32.77 -5.13 9.86
C SER A 3 33.60 -4.61 11.03
N LEU A 4 34.10 -3.38 10.92
CA LEU A 4 34.93 -2.78 11.97
C LEU A 4 34.14 -1.98 13.00
N GLY A 5 32.85 -1.90 12.86
CA GLY A 5 31.95 -1.23 13.81
C GLY A 5 30.93 -0.35 13.11
N ASN A 6 29.98 0.13 13.89
CA ASN A 6 28.85 0.95 13.45
C ASN A 6 29.04 2.39 13.97
N GLU A 7 28.97 3.39 13.06
CA GLU A 7 28.95 4.82 13.39
C GLU A 7 30.10 5.29 14.32
N THR A 8 31.29 4.76 14.11
CA THR A 8 32.42 4.91 15.04
C THR A 8 33.31 6.13 14.78
N GLY A 9 33.12 6.84 13.67
CA GLY A 9 34.01 7.91 13.21
C GLY A 9 35.31 7.40 12.57
N HIS A 10 36.29 8.29 12.38
CA HIS A 10 37.58 8.01 11.74
C HIS A 10 38.72 7.98 12.75
N GLY A 11 39.76 7.20 12.44
CA GLY A 11 41.01 7.20 13.22
C GLY A 11 41.99 6.16 12.74
N ASP A 12 43.29 6.34 13.02
CA ASP A 12 44.35 5.41 12.63
C ASP A 12 44.17 4.01 13.24
N CYS A 13 43.49 3.90 14.38
CA CYS A 13 43.14 2.63 15.00
C CYS A 13 42.40 1.69 14.04
N PHE A 14 41.55 2.21 13.13
CA PHE A 14 40.85 1.38 12.16
C PHE A 14 41.76 0.82 11.07
N ARG A 15 42.79 1.55 10.63
CA ARG A 15 43.84 1.01 9.73
C ARG A 15 44.60 -0.14 10.36
N HIS A 16 44.95 -0.01 11.64
CA HIS A 16 45.58 -1.10 12.39
C HIS A 16 44.62 -2.29 12.57
N ALA A 17 43.32 -2.03 12.80
CA ALA A 17 42.29 -3.08 12.90
C ALA A 17 42.11 -3.81 11.56
N ILE A 18 42.09 -3.10 10.42
CA ILE A 18 42.05 -3.71 9.09
C ILE A 18 43.27 -4.62 8.89
N ALA A 19 44.49 -4.12 9.20
CA ALA A 19 45.72 -4.89 9.05
C ALA A 19 45.69 -6.15 9.92
N ALA A 20 45.22 -6.05 11.17
CA ALA A 20 45.10 -7.19 12.08
C ALA A 20 44.10 -8.24 11.58
N VAL A 21 42.89 -7.80 11.16
CA VAL A 21 41.87 -8.69 10.58
C VAL A 21 42.40 -9.40 9.35
N LYS A 22 43.06 -8.68 8.43
CA LYS A 22 43.64 -9.25 7.21
C LYS A 22 44.80 -10.21 7.50
N GLY A 23 45.55 -9.96 8.57
CA GLY A 23 46.61 -10.88 9.03
C GLY A 23 46.05 -12.20 9.56
N LEU A 24 44.86 -12.18 10.16
CA LEU A 24 44.19 -13.37 10.70
C LEU A 24 43.32 -14.08 9.65
N ASP A 25 42.59 -13.31 8.82
CA ASP A 25 41.73 -13.84 7.78
C ASP A 25 41.84 -13.01 6.47
N PRO A 26 42.73 -13.37 5.56
CA PRO A 26 42.85 -12.67 4.28
C PRO A 26 41.76 -13.05 3.28
N THR A 27 40.87 -14.01 3.61
CA THR A 27 39.89 -14.56 2.65
C THR A 27 38.61 -13.75 2.58
N ARG A 28 38.25 -13.00 3.62
CA ARG A 28 37.03 -12.21 3.68
C ARG A 28 37.32 -10.73 3.47
N PRO A 29 36.46 -10.01 2.69
CA PRO A 29 36.57 -8.57 2.57
C PRO A 29 36.19 -7.87 3.89
N VAL A 30 36.75 -6.68 4.09
CA VAL A 30 36.47 -5.79 5.21
C VAL A 30 35.64 -4.61 4.70
N HIS A 31 34.59 -4.24 5.44
CA HIS A 31 33.87 -3.00 5.25
C HIS A 31 33.96 -2.10 6.49
N PHE A 32 33.88 -0.79 6.25
CA PHE A 32 33.89 0.23 7.28
C PHE A 32 33.32 1.53 6.70
N GLU A 33 32.05 1.88 6.98
CA GLU A 33 31.34 2.96 6.29
C GLU A 33 31.96 4.35 6.49
N HIS A 34 32.67 4.57 7.59
CA HIS A 34 33.43 5.82 7.86
C HIS A 34 34.84 5.82 7.26
N GLY A 35 35.31 4.69 6.74
CA GLY A 35 36.68 4.53 6.22
C GLY A 35 36.72 3.78 4.90
N ASN A 36 35.83 4.05 3.97
CA ASN A 36 35.77 3.38 2.66
C ASN A 36 37.10 3.42 1.88
N ALA A 37 37.92 4.45 2.07
CA ALA A 37 39.21 4.55 1.41
C ALA A 37 40.16 3.38 1.80
N ASP A 38 40.12 2.97 3.06
CA ASP A 38 40.99 1.93 3.62
C ASP A 38 40.34 0.52 3.57
N ALA A 39 39.02 0.43 3.42
CA ALA A 39 38.27 -0.84 3.35
C ALA A 39 38.28 -1.46 1.95
N ASP A 40 37.87 -2.73 1.84
CA ASP A 40 37.77 -3.45 0.55
C ASP A 40 36.47 -3.11 -0.20
N VAL A 41 35.46 -2.68 0.50
CA VAL A 41 34.11 -2.45 0.00
C VAL A 41 33.67 -1.03 0.34
N ASP A 42 33.13 -0.30 -0.63
CA ASP A 42 32.43 0.96 -0.35
C ASP A 42 31.10 0.66 0.32
N SER A 43 30.90 1.13 1.53
CA SER A 43 29.63 0.95 2.24
C SER A 43 29.01 2.28 2.66
N THR A 44 27.69 2.29 2.79
CA THR A 44 26.90 3.45 3.20
C THR A 44 25.59 2.99 3.86
N MET A 45 24.96 3.90 4.62
CA MET A 45 23.66 3.70 5.24
C MET A 45 22.58 4.46 4.47
N TYR A 46 21.44 3.83 4.27
CA TYR A 46 20.20 4.41 3.75
C TYR A 46 20.33 5.29 2.48
N PRO A 47 21.14 4.92 1.49
CA PRO A 47 21.27 5.73 0.29
C PRO A 47 19.94 5.71 -0.51
N PRO A 48 19.61 6.76 -1.27
CA PRO A 48 18.49 6.71 -2.21
C PRO A 48 18.81 5.75 -3.38
N VAL A 49 17.78 5.22 -4.03
CA VAL A 49 17.93 4.31 -5.20
C VAL A 49 18.78 4.95 -6.31
N THR A 50 18.64 6.28 -6.51
CA THR A 50 19.44 7.03 -7.49
C THR A 50 20.93 6.97 -7.22
N TRP A 51 21.36 6.93 -5.95
CA TRP A 51 22.75 6.75 -5.60
C TRP A 51 23.30 5.38 -6.06
N LEU A 52 22.47 4.32 -5.91
CA LEU A 52 22.85 2.99 -6.42
C LEU A 52 22.98 2.98 -7.94
N GLU A 53 22.07 3.65 -8.66
CA GLU A 53 22.17 3.77 -10.12
C GLU A 53 23.45 4.48 -10.53
N GLU A 54 23.76 5.64 -9.95
CA GLU A 54 25.00 6.38 -10.18
C GLU A 54 26.24 5.51 -9.89
N ARG A 55 26.19 4.78 -8.78
CA ARG A 55 27.30 3.89 -8.37
C ARG A 55 27.48 2.69 -9.32
N GLY A 56 26.37 2.14 -9.81
CA GLY A 56 26.37 1.08 -10.82
C GLY A 56 26.93 1.57 -12.16
N GLU A 57 26.44 2.71 -12.67
CA GLU A 57 26.94 3.33 -13.90
C GLU A 57 28.44 3.66 -13.84
N MET A 58 28.90 4.12 -12.68
CA MET A 58 30.30 4.40 -12.43
C MET A 58 31.17 3.15 -12.57
N SER A 59 30.70 1.99 -12.10
CA SER A 59 31.42 0.72 -12.23
C SER A 59 31.60 0.25 -13.68
N GLU A 60 30.74 0.72 -14.57
CA GLU A 60 30.80 0.44 -16.01
C GLU A 60 31.46 1.57 -16.82
N GLY A 61 32.07 2.54 -16.16
CA GLY A 61 32.75 3.67 -16.81
C GLY A 61 31.79 4.70 -17.44
N ARG A 62 30.50 4.62 -17.17
CA ARG A 62 29.47 5.53 -17.71
C ARG A 62 29.18 6.73 -16.81
N PHE A 63 30.04 7.00 -15.84
CA PHE A 63 29.84 8.05 -14.86
C PHE A 63 29.75 9.44 -15.53
N ARG A 64 28.63 10.09 -15.34
CA ARG A 64 28.49 11.54 -15.52
C ARG A 64 28.57 12.17 -14.13
N LYS A 65 29.55 13.09 -13.95
CA LYS A 65 29.62 13.87 -12.69
C LYS A 65 28.25 14.52 -12.47
N PRO A 66 27.56 14.26 -11.37
CA PRO A 66 26.27 14.86 -11.12
C PRO A 66 26.40 16.38 -11.11
N GLU A 67 25.53 17.09 -11.79
CA GLU A 67 25.51 18.58 -11.82
C GLU A 67 25.34 19.17 -10.42
N LYS A 68 24.71 18.42 -9.53
CA LYS A 68 24.74 18.61 -8.07
C LYS A 68 24.91 17.23 -7.47
N SER A 69 25.96 17.04 -6.68
CA SER A 69 26.05 15.83 -5.86
C SER A 69 24.69 15.63 -5.20
N SER A 70 24.11 14.45 -5.36
CA SER A 70 22.91 14.05 -4.59
C SER A 70 23.29 13.90 -3.12
N GLY A 71 24.05 14.86 -2.67
CA GLY A 71 24.40 15.36 -1.37
C GLY A 71 24.73 14.35 -0.30
N ASP A 72 25.33 14.89 0.67
CA ASP A 72 25.49 14.37 2.01
C ASP A 72 24.13 13.99 2.60
N TRP A 73 23.72 12.74 2.42
CA TRP A 73 22.59 12.19 3.14
C TRP A 73 23.06 11.90 4.58
N CYS A 74 22.36 12.38 5.58
CA CYS A 74 22.74 12.32 7.01
C CYS A 74 24.13 12.89 7.34
N GLY A 75 24.69 13.83 6.56
CA GLY A 75 26.02 14.40 6.79
C GLY A 75 27.17 13.44 6.46
N MET A 76 26.88 12.26 5.93
CA MET A 76 27.90 11.31 5.49
C MET A 76 28.27 11.58 4.04
N ARG A 77 29.54 11.91 3.78
CA ARG A 77 30.08 12.00 2.43
C ARG A 77 30.04 10.60 1.81
N MET A 78 29.19 10.41 0.82
CA MET A 78 29.14 9.18 0.04
C MET A 78 30.35 9.13 -0.89
N PHE A 79 31.39 8.42 -0.49
CA PHE A 79 32.59 8.23 -1.30
C PHE A 79 32.33 7.19 -2.37
N HIS A 80 32.75 7.51 -3.59
CA HIS A 80 32.75 6.60 -4.71
C HIS A 80 34.19 6.21 -5.01
N SER A 81 34.50 4.94 -4.85
CA SER A 81 35.79 4.38 -5.24
C SER A 81 35.61 3.51 -6.49
N PRO A 82 36.02 3.96 -7.69
CA PRO A 82 35.95 3.12 -8.87
C PRO A 82 36.68 1.80 -8.63
N GLY A 83 36.08 0.70 -9.02
CA GLY A 83 36.66 -0.64 -8.91
C GLY A 83 36.41 -1.37 -7.60
N LYS A 84 35.81 -0.75 -6.57
CA LYS A 84 35.35 -1.47 -5.37
C LYS A 84 33.88 -1.88 -5.50
N PRO A 85 33.48 -3.03 -4.94
CA PRO A 85 32.05 -3.36 -4.79
C PRO A 85 31.39 -2.37 -3.83
N ALA A 86 30.09 -2.13 -4.02
CA ALA A 86 29.27 -1.28 -3.16
C ALA A 86 28.27 -2.09 -2.34
N PHE A 87 28.08 -1.71 -1.09
CA PHE A 87 27.26 -2.40 -0.10
C PHE A 87 26.50 -1.41 0.77
N MET A 88 25.24 -1.65 0.99
CA MET A 88 24.44 -0.89 1.97
C MET A 88 24.53 -1.60 3.32
N CYS A 89 25.37 -1.11 4.22
CA CYS A 89 25.48 -1.71 5.56
C CYS A 89 24.18 -1.60 6.35
N GLU A 90 23.36 -0.57 6.03
CA GLU A 90 21.97 -0.46 6.45
C GLU A 90 21.14 0.16 5.33
N TYR A 91 19.91 -0.37 5.11
CA TYR A 91 18.93 0.21 4.21
C TYR A 91 17.52 -0.26 4.57
N ALA A 92 16.50 0.31 3.91
CA ALA A 92 15.11 -0.10 4.05
C ALA A 92 14.66 -0.17 5.53
N HIS A 93 14.86 0.93 6.27
CA HIS A 93 14.48 1.04 7.68
C HIS A 93 13.03 0.63 7.89
N ALA A 94 12.81 -0.51 8.59
CA ALA A 94 11.53 -1.20 8.61
C ALA A 94 10.58 -0.71 9.72
N MET A 95 10.74 0.54 10.19
CA MET A 95 9.98 1.12 11.29
C MET A 95 8.50 1.28 10.95
N GLY A 96 7.66 0.70 11.79
CA GLY A 96 6.21 0.77 11.66
C GLY A 96 5.69 0.25 10.32
N ASN A 97 4.76 0.97 9.69
CA ASN A 97 4.29 0.68 8.35
C ASN A 97 5.30 1.18 7.32
N ALA A 98 6.19 0.32 6.93
CA ALA A 98 7.39 0.59 6.14
C ALA A 98 7.60 -0.44 5.05
N ILE A 99 8.61 -0.43 4.51
CA ILE A 99 9.65 -0.54 3.50
C ILE A 99 9.10 -0.25 2.12
N GLY A 100 8.93 1.05 1.80
CA GLY A 100 8.67 1.49 0.43
C GLY A 100 9.92 1.38 -0.44
N ASN A 101 9.72 1.25 -1.74
CA ASN A 101 10.74 1.22 -2.80
C ASN A 101 11.72 0.02 -2.73
N LEU A 102 11.46 -1.03 -1.95
CA LEU A 102 12.39 -2.17 -1.82
C LEU A 102 12.68 -2.83 -3.17
N ARG A 103 11.66 -2.97 -4.02
CA ARG A 103 11.81 -3.53 -5.37
C ARG A 103 12.80 -2.73 -6.21
N GLU A 104 12.70 -1.40 -6.19
CA GLU A 104 13.56 -0.53 -7.00
C GLU A 104 15.04 -0.65 -6.61
N TYR A 105 15.33 -0.81 -5.31
CA TYR A 105 16.69 -1.11 -4.87
C TYR A 105 17.24 -2.37 -5.54
N TRP A 106 16.45 -3.45 -5.51
CA TRP A 106 16.89 -4.74 -6.04
C TRP A 106 16.87 -4.81 -7.57
N ASP A 107 15.99 -4.06 -8.24
CA ASP A 107 16.02 -3.91 -9.70
C ASP A 107 17.35 -3.27 -10.16
N VAL A 108 17.89 -2.32 -9.37
CA VAL A 108 19.21 -1.71 -9.63
C VAL A 108 20.34 -2.64 -9.24
N ILE A 109 20.28 -3.31 -8.08
CA ILE A 109 21.31 -4.23 -7.60
C ILE A 109 21.53 -5.37 -8.60
N TYR A 110 20.46 -5.98 -9.10
CA TYR A 110 20.59 -7.07 -10.09
C TYR A 110 21.09 -6.60 -11.46
N ARG A 111 20.99 -5.31 -11.77
CA ARG A 111 21.48 -4.74 -13.03
C ARG A 111 23.00 -4.58 -13.07
N TYR A 112 23.60 -4.27 -11.94
CA TYR A 112 25.02 -3.92 -11.86
C TYR A 112 25.83 -4.89 -10.97
N PRO A 113 26.78 -5.67 -11.54
CA PRO A 113 27.55 -6.65 -10.77
C PRO A 113 28.39 -6.09 -9.62
N ALA A 114 28.71 -4.79 -9.66
CA ALA A 114 29.44 -4.12 -8.59
C ALA A 114 28.58 -3.83 -7.35
N LEU A 115 27.26 -3.96 -7.44
CA LEU A 115 26.35 -3.76 -6.31
C LEU A 115 26.10 -5.10 -5.62
N THR A 116 26.47 -5.22 -4.36
CA THR A 116 26.45 -6.49 -3.62
C THR A 116 25.25 -6.67 -2.71
N GLY A 117 24.34 -5.70 -2.69
CA GLY A 117 23.15 -5.71 -1.83
C GLY A 117 23.31 -4.92 -0.55
N GLY A 118 22.64 -5.35 0.51
CA GLY A 118 22.65 -4.65 1.80
C GLY A 118 21.94 -5.41 2.91
N CYS A 119 22.01 -4.85 4.13
CA CYS A 119 21.33 -5.36 5.31
C CYS A 119 20.11 -4.48 5.64
N ILE A 120 18.93 -5.08 5.65
CA ILE A 120 17.70 -4.39 6.09
C ILE A 120 17.82 -4.08 7.59
N TRP A 121 17.51 -2.88 7.99
CA TRP A 121 17.41 -2.50 9.40
C TRP A 121 15.96 -2.43 9.84
N ASP A 122 15.45 -3.38 10.70
CA ASP A 122 16.18 -4.61 11.01
C ASP A 122 15.22 -5.84 10.93
N TRP A 123 15.45 -6.90 11.68
CA TRP A 123 14.68 -8.15 11.55
C TRP A 123 13.40 -8.17 12.37
N VAL A 124 13.44 -7.77 13.66
CA VAL A 124 12.31 -7.88 14.59
C VAL A 124 12.10 -6.58 15.35
N ASP A 125 10.85 -6.13 15.44
CA ASP A 125 10.49 -5.02 16.32
C ASP A 125 10.91 -5.33 17.75
N GLN A 126 11.58 -4.37 18.43
CA GLN A 126 12.23 -4.60 19.72
C GLN A 126 11.36 -4.19 20.92
N ALA A 127 10.05 -4.05 20.72
CA ALA A 127 9.11 -3.80 21.81
C ALA A 127 9.05 -4.98 22.79
N VAL A 128 8.85 -4.68 24.05
CA VAL A 128 8.79 -5.66 25.14
C VAL A 128 7.47 -5.57 25.91
N TRP A 129 7.04 -6.67 26.51
CA TRP A 129 5.81 -6.70 27.29
C TRP A 129 5.90 -5.86 28.56
N LYS A 130 4.98 -4.91 28.72
CA LYS A 130 4.74 -4.19 29.97
C LYS A 130 3.34 -4.45 30.48
N TYR A 131 3.21 -4.74 31.78
CA TYR A 131 1.93 -4.98 32.44
C TYR A 131 1.38 -3.66 33.02
N THR A 132 0.08 -3.46 32.83
CA THR A 132 -0.66 -2.34 33.44
C THR A 132 -1.21 -2.74 34.81
N ASP A 133 -1.78 -1.81 35.57
CA ASP A 133 -2.49 -2.12 36.82
C ASP A 133 -3.96 -2.53 36.59
N ARG A 134 -4.38 -2.61 35.33
CA ARG A 134 -5.73 -3.02 34.95
C ARG A 134 -5.85 -4.54 34.87
N ILE A 135 -7.03 -5.03 35.24
CA ILE A 135 -7.42 -6.43 35.04
C ILE A 135 -8.41 -6.48 33.89
N ASP A 136 -8.16 -7.31 32.91
CA ASP A 136 -9.11 -7.59 31.83
C ASP A 136 -10.37 -8.24 32.44
N PRO A 137 -11.53 -7.61 32.32
CA PRO A 137 -12.77 -8.11 32.93
C PRO A 137 -13.25 -9.43 32.30
N LYS A 138 -12.79 -9.76 31.09
CA LYS A 138 -13.18 -10.99 30.39
C LYS A 138 -12.34 -12.19 30.79
N THR A 139 -11.04 -11.98 30.98
CA THR A 139 -10.07 -13.06 31.22
C THR A 139 -9.63 -13.16 32.67
N GLY A 140 -9.81 -12.10 33.48
CA GLY A 140 -9.28 -11.98 34.82
C GLY A 140 -7.75 -11.81 34.87
N ALA A 141 -7.09 -11.71 33.73
CA ALA A 141 -5.65 -11.53 33.64
C ALA A 141 -5.28 -10.04 33.73
N ARG A 142 -4.05 -9.78 34.19
CA ARG A 142 -3.48 -8.43 34.16
C ARG A 142 -3.27 -8.00 32.70
N GLU A 143 -3.80 -6.84 32.32
CA GLU A 143 -3.59 -6.31 30.97
C GLU A 143 -2.11 -6.02 30.72
N ARG A 144 -1.67 -6.27 29.50
CA ARG A 144 -0.31 -5.99 29.05
C ARG A 144 -0.32 -5.41 27.65
N TYR A 145 0.73 -4.68 27.32
CA TYR A 145 0.93 -4.12 26.00
C TYR A 145 2.40 -4.18 25.61
N LEU A 146 2.68 -4.08 24.32
CA LEU A 146 4.03 -3.98 23.78
C LEU A 146 4.53 -2.54 23.97
N ALA A 147 5.56 -2.39 24.78
CA ALA A 147 6.13 -1.12 25.22
C ALA A 147 7.41 -0.80 24.46
N TYR A 148 7.65 0.47 24.24
CA TYR A 148 8.84 1.00 23.60
C TYR A 148 9.43 2.17 24.42
N GLY A 149 10.44 2.88 23.87
CA GLY A 149 11.16 3.93 24.58
C GLY A 149 10.25 4.98 25.22
N GLY A 150 10.48 5.29 26.50
CA GLY A 150 9.71 6.20 27.36
C GLY A 150 8.57 5.55 28.13
N ASP A 151 8.17 4.33 27.77
CA ASP A 151 7.10 3.61 28.48
C ASP A 151 7.51 3.13 29.88
N PHE A 152 8.81 3.14 30.18
CA PHE A 152 9.39 2.76 31.48
C PHE A 152 9.84 3.99 32.31
N ASP A 153 9.34 5.18 31.97
CA ASP A 153 9.69 6.46 32.60
C ASP A 153 11.17 6.88 32.43
N GLU A 154 11.90 6.25 31.48
CA GLU A 154 13.29 6.56 31.18
C GLU A 154 13.42 7.85 30.33
N GLN A 155 14.47 8.62 30.60
CA GLN A 155 14.83 9.84 29.88
C GLN A 155 16.36 9.97 29.77
N PRO A 156 16.92 10.33 28.61
CA PRO A 156 16.24 10.53 27.33
C PRO A 156 15.80 9.20 26.68
N ASN A 157 14.87 9.27 25.71
CA ASN A 157 14.45 8.11 24.91
C ASN A 157 14.07 8.55 23.49
N ASP A 158 14.08 7.61 22.54
CA ASP A 158 13.74 7.82 21.13
C ASP A 158 12.34 7.30 20.75
N GLY A 159 11.49 7.02 21.76
CA GLY A 159 10.13 6.55 21.54
C GLY A 159 10.07 5.21 20.79
N PRO A 160 9.24 5.11 19.74
CA PRO A 160 9.06 3.88 18.97
C PRO A 160 10.19 3.60 17.96
N PHE A 161 11.36 4.27 18.06
CA PHE A 161 12.46 4.07 17.10
C PHE A 161 13.04 2.65 17.13
N CYS A 162 12.77 1.89 18.18
CA CYS A 162 13.11 0.47 18.32
C CYS A 162 12.10 -0.48 17.61
N ASP A 163 10.95 0.02 17.14
CA ASP A 163 9.94 -0.76 16.43
C ASP A 163 10.22 -0.75 14.91
N ASN A 164 11.39 -1.26 14.51
CA ASN A 164 11.96 -1.15 13.18
C ASN A 164 12.19 -2.50 12.49
N GLY A 165 11.49 -3.55 12.95
CA GLY A 165 11.63 -4.91 12.43
C GLY A 165 10.79 -5.22 11.19
N VAL A 166 11.29 -6.13 10.35
CA VAL A 166 10.53 -6.73 9.25
C VAL A 166 9.39 -7.59 9.77
N VAL A 167 9.58 -8.23 10.93
CA VAL A 167 8.54 -8.96 11.67
C VAL A 167 8.17 -8.21 12.95
N ASP A 168 6.97 -8.47 13.46
CA ASP A 168 6.52 -7.90 14.72
C ASP A 168 7.30 -8.47 15.94
N PRO A 169 7.13 -7.93 17.17
CA PRO A 169 7.83 -8.42 18.35
C PRO A 169 7.49 -9.89 18.71
N LEU A 170 6.37 -10.40 18.22
CA LEU A 170 5.93 -11.78 18.42
C LEU A 170 6.37 -12.72 17.29
N ARG A 171 7.12 -12.19 16.31
CA ARG A 171 7.64 -12.86 15.12
C ARG A 171 6.54 -13.36 14.17
N ASN A 172 5.40 -12.69 14.16
CA ASN A 172 4.37 -12.94 13.16
C ASN A 172 4.81 -12.42 11.78
N VAL A 173 4.26 -13.07 10.74
CA VAL A 173 4.42 -12.60 9.36
C VAL A 173 3.71 -11.27 9.19
N THR A 174 4.44 -10.25 8.75
CA THR A 174 3.91 -8.92 8.44
C THR A 174 3.81 -8.71 6.93
N ALA A 175 3.16 -7.63 6.50
CA ALA A 175 3.16 -7.21 5.11
C ALA A 175 4.59 -6.85 4.60
N LYS A 176 5.45 -6.37 5.49
CA LYS A 176 6.89 -6.11 5.22
C LYS A 176 7.62 -7.38 4.82
N LEU A 177 7.45 -8.46 5.61
CA LEU A 177 8.09 -9.75 5.32
C LEU A 177 7.63 -10.34 3.99
N VAL A 178 6.34 -10.20 3.64
CA VAL A 178 5.82 -10.67 2.34
C VAL A 178 6.51 -9.95 1.17
N GLU A 179 6.72 -8.64 1.28
CA GLU A 179 7.45 -7.87 0.27
C GLU A 179 8.93 -8.28 0.19
N VAL A 180 9.61 -8.43 1.34
CA VAL A 180 11.01 -8.91 1.40
C VAL A 180 11.15 -10.29 0.76
N ALA A 181 10.28 -11.23 1.11
CA ALA A 181 10.31 -12.58 0.57
C ALA A 181 10.15 -12.59 -0.96
N HIS A 182 9.26 -11.74 -1.50
CA HIS A 182 9.06 -11.64 -2.92
C HIS A 182 10.23 -10.96 -3.64
N VAL A 183 10.72 -9.84 -3.11
CA VAL A 183 11.82 -9.09 -3.74
C VAL A 183 13.13 -9.88 -3.73
N HIS A 184 13.40 -10.63 -2.67
CA HIS A 184 14.61 -11.44 -2.52
C HIS A 184 14.52 -12.86 -3.12
N ARG A 185 13.42 -13.23 -3.79
CA ARG A 185 13.29 -14.55 -4.40
C ARG A 185 14.35 -14.79 -5.48
N ASN A 186 14.83 -16.00 -5.57
CA ASN A 186 15.91 -16.36 -6.51
C ASN A 186 15.43 -16.99 -7.82
N LEU A 187 14.15 -17.32 -7.95
CA LEU A 187 13.55 -17.75 -9.21
C LEU A 187 12.51 -16.71 -9.62
N VAL A 188 12.65 -16.16 -10.81
CA VAL A 188 11.81 -15.06 -11.29
C VAL A 188 11.26 -15.40 -12.65
N VAL A 189 9.93 -15.34 -12.79
CA VAL A 189 9.24 -15.57 -14.08
C VAL A 189 8.70 -14.24 -14.59
N THR A 190 9.00 -13.96 -15.86
CA THR A 190 8.45 -12.82 -16.60
C THR A 190 7.92 -13.27 -17.95
N LEU A 191 7.09 -12.46 -18.61
CA LEU A 191 6.76 -12.66 -20.00
C LEU A 191 8.00 -12.40 -20.85
N ALA A 192 8.31 -13.28 -21.81
CA ALA A 192 9.50 -13.12 -22.63
C ALA A 192 9.35 -11.91 -23.56
N GLU A 193 10.41 -11.10 -23.67
CA GLU A 193 10.42 -9.93 -24.56
C GLU A 193 10.28 -10.34 -26.05
N GLY A 194 9.56 -9.53 -26.82
CA GLY A 194 9.35 -9.73 -28.26
C GLY A 194 8.31 -10.80 -28.61
N VAL A 195 7.60 -11.33 -27.62
CA VAL A 195 6.45 -12.22 -27.83
C VAL A 195 5.17 -11.39 -27.66
N SER A 196 4.19 -11.58 -28.58
CA SER A 196 2.90 -10.92 -28.46
C SER A 196 2.19 -11.39 -27.19
N GLU A 197 1.66 -10.44 -26.40
CA GLU A 197 0.83 -10.75 -25.23
C GLU A 197 -0.46 -11.51 -25.59
N ALA A 198 -0.89 -11.37 -26.86
CA ALA A 198 -2.05 -12.06 -27.42
C ALA A 198 -1.70 -13.36 -28.17
N ALA A 199 -0.50 -13.92 -27.95
CA ALA A 199 -0.11 -15.19 -28.57
C ALA A 199 -0.93 -16.36 -28.00
N ASP A 200 -1.36 -17.27 -28.87
CA ASP A 200 -2.08 -18.50 -28.46
C ASP A 200 -1.29 -19.36 -27.47
N ALA A 201 0.03 -19.20 -27.43
CA ALA A 201 0.92 -19.87 -26.49
C ALA A 201 1.97 -18.87 -25.95
N PRO A 202 1.73 -18.23 -24.80
CA PRO A 202 2.67 -17.29 -24.22
C PRO A 202 3.99 -17.97 -23.85
N VAL A 203 5.09 -17.28 -24.17
CA VAL A 203 6.45 -17.72 -23.83
C VAL A 203 6.92 -16.91 -22.62
N PHE A 204 7.41 -17.60 -21.61
CA PHE A 204 7.94 -17.01 -20.40
C PHE A 204 9.46 -17.10 -20.36
N GLU A 205 10.09 -16.24 -19.57
CA GLU A 205 11.50 -16.31 -19.21
C GLU A 205 11.62 -16.66 -17.73
N LEU A 206 12.38 -17.72 -17.41
CA LEU A 206 12.79 -18.06 -16.04
C LEU A 206 14.22 -17.57 -15.82
N GLU A 207 14.41 -16.66 -14.89
CA GLU A 207 15.71 -16.21 -14.38
C GLU A 207 16.04 -16.95 -13.08
N ASN A 208 17.21 -17.60 -13.06
CA ASN A 208 17.76 -18.22 -11.86
C ASN A 208 18.82 -17.30 -11.23
N ARG A 209 18.51 -16.68 -10.10
CA ARG A 209 19.38 -15.78 -9.33
C ARG A 209 20.14 -16.49 -8.22
N PHE A 210 19.99 -17.79 -8.05
CA PHE A 210 20.82 -18.58 -7.15
C PHE A 210 22.29 -18.54 -7.60
N LEU A 211 23.21 -18.61 -6.63
CA LEU A 211 24.65 -18.67 -6.90
C LEU A 211 25.15 -20.11 -7.11
N PHE A 212 24.45 -21.11 -6.53
CA PHE A 212 24.92 -22.48 -6.47
C PHE A 212 23.86 -23.54 -6.78
N THR A 213 22.57 -23.14 -6.90
CA THR A 213 21.46 -24.08 -7.03
C THR A 213 20.82 -23.95 -8.39
N ARG A 214 20.65 -25.05 -9.12
CA ARG A 214 19.89 -25.10 -10.36
C ARG A 214 18.39 -24.96 -10.08
N ALA A 215 17.66 -24.39 -11.04
CA ALA A 215 16.22 -24.16 -10.88
C ALA A 215 15.40 -25.45 -10.76
N ASP A 216 15.80 -26.54 -11.43
CA ASP A 216 15.11 -27.84 -11.39
C ASP A 216 15.24 -28.59 -10.07
N ALA A 217 15.99 -28.05 -9.10
CA ALA A 217 15.94 -28.51 -7.71
C ALA A 217 14.57 -28.30 -7.05
N TYR A 218 13.72 -27.44 -7.62
CA TYR A 218 12.39 -27.11 -7.13
C TYR A 218 11.30 -27.66 -8.06
N ALA A 219 10.12 -27.96 -7.50
CA ALA A 219 8.93 -28.32 -8.27
C ALA A 219 8.20 -27.04 -8.71
N ALA A 220 7.68 -27.03 -9.93
CA ALA A 220 6.96 -25.89 -10.48
C ALA A 220 5.47 -26.18 -10.69
N SER A 221 4.64 -25.18 -10.41
CA SER A 221 3.21 -25.18 -10.70
C SER A 221 2.76 -23.84 -11.25
N TRP A 222 1.60 -23.83 -11.88
CA TRP A 222 0.96 -22.65 -12.42
C TRP A 222 -0.55 -22.64 -12.16
N GLU A 223 -1.13 -21.44 -12.16
CA GLU A 223 -2.57 -21.22 -12.08
C GLU A 223 -2.96 -20.12 -13.08
N LEU A 224 -4.00 -20.37 -13.88
CA LEU A 224 -4.67 -19.33 -14.67
C LEU A 224 -5.71 -18.65 -13.79
N VAL A 225 -5.63 -17.34 -13.72
CA VAL A 225 -6.54 -16.48 -12.95
C VAL A 225 -7.33 -15.62 -13.92
N GLU A 226 -8.66 -15.77 -13.91
CA GLU A 226 -9.61 -14.98 -14.69
C GLU A 226 -10.40 -14.06 -13.75
N ASP A 227 -10.35 -12.75 -13.96
CA ASP A 227 -11.02 -11.76 -13.12
C ASP A 227 -10.78 -12.01 -11.61
N GLY A 228 -9.55 -12.40 -11.27
CA GLY A 228 -9.13 -12.66 -9.90
C GLY A 228 -9.47 -14.04 -9.35
N ALA A 229 -10.17 -14.90 -10.08
CA ALA A 229 -10.48 -16.27 -9.67
C ALA A 229 -9.60 -17.29 -10.40
N VAL A 230 -9.05 -18.28 -9.67
CA VAL A 230 -8.32 -19.39 -10.27
C VAL A 230 -9.31 -20.28 -11.02
N THR A 231 -9.15 -20.43 -12.33
CA THR A 231 -10.02 -21.24 -13.21
C THR A 231 -9.35 -22.51 -13.68
N LYS A 232 -8.03 -22.53 -13.77
CA LYS A 232 -7.24 -23.69 -14.15
C LYS A 232 -5.92 -23.70 -13.41
N SER A 233 -5.38 -24.88 -13.16
CA SER A 233 -4.05 -25.07 -12.57
C SER A 233 -3.36 -26.30 -13.12
N GLY A 234 -2.05 -26.35 -12.99
CA GLY A 234 -1.24 -27.49 -13.39
C GLY A 234 0.15 -27.48 -12.79
N VAL A 235 0.86 -28.56 -13.01
CA VAL A 235 2.28 -28.70 -12.69
C VAL A 235 3.07 -28.86 -13.99
N PHE A 236 4.34 -28.48 -13.96
CA PHE A 236 5.24 -28.68 -15.10
C PHE A 236 6.66 -28.96 -14.63
N GLU A 237 7.45 -29.58 -15.51
CA GLU A 237 8.86 -29.80 -15.23
C GLU A 237 9.61 -28.47 -15.22
N THR A 238 10.22 -28.16 -14.09
CA THR A 238 11.01 -26.94 -13.96
C THR A 238 12.21 -26.98 -14.92
N PRO A 239 12.40 -25.99 -15.79
CA PRO A 239 13.55 -25.94 -16.68
C PRO A 239 14.87 -26.00 -15.89
N ALA A 240 15.83 -26.75 -16.44
CA ALA A 240 17.16 -26.94 -15.85
C ALA A 240 18.05 -25.69 -16.09
N VAL A 241 17.73 -24.59 -15.41
CA VAL A 241 18.48 -23.32 -15.53
C VAL A 241 19.63 -23.29 -14.54
N GLU A 242 20.85 -23.17 -15.06
CA GLU A 242 22.06 -23.02 -14.24
C GLU A 242 22.02 -21.72 -13.41
N PRO A 243 22.80 -21.64 -12.31
CA PRO A 243 22.96 -20.42 -11.53
C PRO A 243 23.33 -19.21 -12.39
N LEU A 244 22.67 -18.06 -12.10
CA LEU A 244 22.86 -16.78 -12.80
C LEU A 244 22.57 -16.83 -14.32
N LYS A 245 21.73 -17.77 -14.75
CA LYS A 245 21.30 -17.92 -16.15
C LYS A 245 19.80 -17.74 -16.30
N ARG A 246 19.37 -17.63 -17.56
CA ARG A 246 17.96 -17.51 -17.97
C ARG A 246 17.65 -18.52 -19.05
N CYS A 247 16.39 -18.92 -19.14
CA CYS A 247 15.88 -19.67 -20.28
C CYS A 247 14.46 -19.26 -20.61
N ARG A 248 14.06 -19.41 -21.86
CA ARG A 248 12.67 -19.30 -22.29
C ARG A 248 11.99 -20.65 -22.20
N PHE A 249 10.71 -20.63 -21.80
CA PHE A 249 9.90 -21.84 -21.69
C PHE A 249 8.42 -21.55 -21.98
N THR A 250 7.68 -22.59 -22.28
CA THR A 250 6.22 -22.58 -22.39
C THR A 250 5.62 -23.46 -21.30
N VAL A 251 4.36 -23.21 -20.97
CA VAL A 251 3.66 -23.95 -19.91
C VAL A 251 2.69 -24.95 -20.54
N PRO A 252 2.86 -26.26 -20.32
CA PRO A 252 1.94 -27.28 -20.85
C PRO A 252 0.52 -27.05 -20.35
N GLY A 253 -0.46 -27.13 -21.26
CA GLY A 253 -1.89 -26.97 -20.97
C GLY A 253 -2.36 -25.53 -20.77
N LEU A 254 -1.46 -24.54 -20.80
CA LEU A 254 -1.86 -23.14 -20.66
C LEU A 254 -2.52 -22.60 -21.92
N ALA A 255 -2.05 -22.96 -23.11
CA ALA A 255 -2.66 -22.53 -24.39
C ALA A 255 -4.12 -22.96 -24.50
N GLU A 256 -4.42 -24.22 -24.17
CA GLU A 256 -5.78 -24.75 -24.15
C GLU A 256 -6.65 -24.06 -23.10
N ALA A 257 -6.07 -23.74 -21.93
CA ALA A 257 -6.77 -23.02 -20.88
C ALA A 257 -7.12 -21.58 -21.32
N LEU A 258 -6.20 -20.89 -22.00
CA LEU A 258 -6.43 -19.55 -22.54
C LEU A 258 -7.48 -19.52 -23.64
N THR A 259 -7.52 -20.55 -24.51
CA THR A 259 -8.56 -20.66 -25.55
C THR A 259 -9.96 -20.83 -24.94
N ALA A 260 -10.05 -21.41 -23.74
CA ALA A 260 -11.31 -21.59 -23.01
C ALA A 260 -11.70 -20.39 -22.13
N ALA A 261 -10.79 -19.44 -21.94
CA ALA A 261 -11.02 -18.26 -21.11
C ALA A 261 -12.00 -17.27 -21.76
N LYS A 262 -12.63 -16.44 -20.96
CA LYS A 262 -13.53 -15.38 -21.46
C LYS A 262 -12.71 -14.31 -22.20
N PRO A 263 -13.09 -13.91 -23.41
CA PRO A 263 -12.31 -12.97 -24.23
C PRO A 263 -12.04 -11.61 -23.57
N GLU A 264 -12.97 -11.14 -22.72
CA GLU A 264 -12.90 -9.86 -22.04
C GLU A 264 -12.35 -9.94 -20.60
N ALA A 265 -12.00 -11.13 -20.12
CA ALA A 265 -11.49 -11.31 -18.76
C ALA A 265 -10.08 -10.73 -18.59
N GLU A 266 -9.81 -10.18 -17.42
CA GLU A 266 -8.43 -9.90 -17.01
C GLU A 266 -7.72 -11.22 -16.70
N LEU A 267 -6.69 -11.55 -17.49
CA LEU A 267 -5.98 -12.82 -17.42
C LEU A 267 -4.62 -12.64 -16.75
N LEU A 268 -4.37 -13.48 -15.74
CA LEU A 268 -3.10 -13.52 -15.01
C LEU A 268 -2.64 -14.97 -14.89
N VAL A 269 -1.34 -15.20 -14.88
CA VAL A 269 -0.77 -16.53 -14.58
C VAL A 269 0.08 -16.41 -13.31
N ASN A 270 -0.29 -17.19 -12.31
CA ASN A 270 0.53 -17.37 -11.11
C ASN A 270 1.51 -18.52 -11.34
N PHE A 271 2.74 -18.34 -10.87
CA PHE A 271 3.77 -19.37 -10.79
C PHE A 271 4.18 -19.60 -9.35
N ALA A 272 4.45 -20.84 -8.99
CA ALA A 272 5.05 -21.18 -7.71
C ALA A 272 6.14 -22.23 -7.88
N PHE A 273 7.27 -22.02 -7.19
CA PHE A 273 8.37 -22.97 -7.10
C PHE A 273 8.47 -23.44 -5.65
N THR A 274 8.41 -24.76 -5.45
CA THR A 274 8.33 -25.36 -4.12
C THR A 274 9.43 -26.38 -3.89
N THR A 275 9.82 -26.59 -2.64
CA THR A 275 10.80 -27.60 -2.24
C THR A 275 10.29 -29.00 -2.56
N ARG A 276 11.10 -29.82 -3.28
CA ARG A 276 10.77 -31.21 -3.60
C ARG A 276 10.85 -32.15 -2.41
N LYS A 277 11.66 -31.80 -1.42
CA LYS A 277 11.84 -32.55 -0.14
C LYS A 277 12.03 -31.59 1.01
N ALA A 278 11.80 -32.07 2.21
CA ALA A 278 12.09 -31.29 3.40
C ALA A 278 13.61 -31.03 3.52
N MET A 279 13.93 -29.82 3.96
CA MET A 279 15.28 -29.36 4.30
C MET A 279 15.30 -28.91 5.78
N PRO A 280 16.46 -28.73 6.43
CA PRO A 280 16.50 -28.14 7.76
C PRO A 280 15.69 -26.84 7.82
N LEU A 281 14.72 -26.74 8.72
CA LEU A 281 13.82 -25.59 8.95
C LEU A 281 12.86 -25.24 7.78
N VAL A 282 12.88 -26.02 6.68
CA VAL A 282 12.00 -25.77 5.52
C VAL A 282 11.28 -27.06 5.14
N PRO A 283 9.94 -27.14 5.27
CA PRO A 283 9.18 -28.33 4.93
C PRO A 283 9.15 -28.59 3.42
N GLN A 284 8.86 -29.85 3.03
CA GLN A 284 8.51 -30.16 1.65
C GLN A 284 7.27 -29.37 1.23
N GLY A 285 7.24 -28.91 -0.04
CA GLY A 285 6.14 -28.10 -0.59
C GLY A 285 6.20 -26.62 -0.19
N TRP A 286 7.23 -26.18 0.53
CA TRP A 286 7.41 -24.76 0.84
C TRP A 286 7.69 -23.96 -0.42
N ALA A 287 6.92 -22.88 -0.65
CA ALA A 287 7.13 -22.00 -1.79
C ALA A 287 8.34 -21.10 -1.56
N VAL A 288 9.40 -21.33 -2.33
CA VAL A 288 10.64 -20.52 -2.31
C VAL A 288 10.56 -19.31 -3.24
N ALA A 289 9.68 -19.36 -4.24
CA ALA A 289 9.41 -18.25 -5.14
C ALA A 289 7.97 -18.33 -5.65
N ARG A 290 7.38 -17.16 -5.85
CA ARG A 290 6.08 -16.99 -6.50
C ARG A 290 6.13 -15.78 -7.41
N ASP A 291 5.46 -15.87 -8.57
CA ASP A 291 5.29 -14.77 -9.50
C ASP A 291 3.87 -14.71 -10.02
N GLN A 292 3.45 -13.54 -10.46
CA GLN A 292 2.21 -13.33 -11.17
C GLN A 292 2.52 -12.53 -12.43
N VAL A 293 2.15 -13.06 -13.59
CA VAL A 293 2.37 -12.45 -14.90
C VAL A 293 1.02 -12.12 -15.52
N ALA A 294 0.83 -10.87 -15.93
CA ALA A 294 -0.37 -10.43 -16.64
C ALA A 294 -0.29 -10.85 -18.10
N LEU A 295 -1.43 -11.28 -18.66
CA LEU A 295 -1.59 -11.62 -20.07
C LEU A 295 -2.72 -10.78 -20.69
N GLY A 296 -2.48 -10.23 -21.88
CA GLY A 296 -3.48 -9.48 -22.64
C GLY A 296 -3.92 -8.16 -22.01
N ALA A 297 -5.14 -7.74 -22.35
CA ALA A 297 -5.73 -6.51 -21.83
C ALA A 297 -6.09 -6.67 -20.35
N GLY A 298 -5.69 -5.71 -19.52
CA GLY A 298 -6.07 -5.68 -18.10
C GLY A 298 -7.57 -5.43 -17.89
N TRP A 299 -7.95 -5.28 -16.63
CA TRP A 299 -9.32 -4.98 -16.21
C TRP A 299 -9.87 -3.72 -16.88
N ASN A 300 -11.07 -3.82 -17.45
CA ASN A 300 -11.73 -2.67 -18.09
C ASN A 300 -12.46 -1.80 -17.05
N PHE A 301 -11.73 -0.87 -16.44
CA PHE A 301 -12.28 0.05 -15.45
C PHE A 301 -13.41 0.93 -16.00
N ALA A 302 -13.30 1.38 -17.25
CA ALA A 302 -14.32 2.21 -17.88
C ALA A 302 -15.66 1.47 -17.99
N GLN A 303 -15.64 0.18 -18.32
CA GLN A 303 -16.83 -0.65 -18.39
C GLN A 303 -17.38 -1.00 -17.00
N ALA A 304 -16.49 -1.25 -16.04
CA ALA A 304 -16.88 -1.64 -14.67
C ALA A 304 -17.68 -0.56 -13.93
N ALA A 305 -17.42 0.71 -14.22
CA ALA A 305 -18.13 1.84 -13.62
C ALA A 305 -18.94 2.65 -14.66
N LYS A 306 -19.24 2.04 -15.82
CA LYS A 306 -20.07 2.67 -16.84
C LYS A 306 -21.44 3.06 -16.25
N ASP A 307 -21.84 4.30 -16.48
CA ASP A 307 -23.12 4.81 -16.05
C ASP A 307 -24.22 4.34 -17.00
N PRO A 308 -25.09 3.42 -16.61
CA PRO A 308 -26.19 2.98 -17.46
C PRO A 308 -27.22 4.11 -17.69
N ALA A 309 -27.29 5.09 -16.79
CA ALA A 309 -28.22 6.20 -16.90
C ALA A 309 -27.71 7.30 -17.85
N ALA A 310 -26.38 7.43 -18.04
CA ALA A 310 -25.80 8.37 -18.99
C ALA A 310 -26.12 7.99 -20.45
N ALA A 311 -26.35 6.70 -20.74
CA ALA A 311 -26.72 6.21 -22.05
C ALA A 311 -28.18 6.49 -22.41
N SER A 312 -29.05 6.66 -21.40
CA SER A 312 -30.49 6.91 -21.55
C SER A 312 -30.88 8.38 -21.39
N ALA A 313 -30.03 9.19 -20.78
CA ALA A 313 -30.24 10.63 -20.65
C ALA A 313 -29.86 11.32 -21.96
N GLY A 314 -30.81 11.53 -22.84
CA GLY A 314 -30.64 12.50 -23.94
C GLY A 314 -30.25 13.85 -23.35
N ALA A 315 -29.25 14.50 -23.95
CA ALA A 315 -28.77 15.80 -23.51
C ALA A 315 -29.94 16.78 -23.35
N GLY A 316 -30.24 17.20 -22.10
CA GLY A 316 -31.25 18.22 -21.79
C GLY A 316 -32.56 17.76 -21.14
N SER A 317 -32.72 16.49 -20.73
CA SER A 317 -33.94 16.07 -20.02
C SER A 317 -33.82 16.34 -18.52
N ALA A 318 -34.68 17.25 -17.98
CA ALA A 318 -34.79 17.49 -16.53
C ALA A 318 -35.55 16.38 -15.77
N VAL A 319 -35.90 15.28 -16.43
CA VAL A 319 -36.75 14.21 -15.90
C VAL A 319 -35.85 13.07 -15.42
N ALA A 320 -36.18 12.50 -14.23
CA ALA A 320 -35.56 11.29 -13.72
C ALA A 320 -35.75 10.11 -14.70
N PRO A 321 -34.80 9.18 -14.79
CA PRO A 321 -34.95 7.96 -15.59
C PRO A 321 -36.18 7.15 -15.16
N ASP A 322 -36.75 6.37 -16.11
CA ASP A 322 -37.85 5.47 -15.80
C ASP A 322 -37.49 4.54 -14.62
N GLY A 323 -38.43 4.39 -13.68
CA GLY A 323 -38.22 3.58 -12.46
C GLY A 323 -37.45 4.28 -11.34
N VAL A 324 -37.12 5.58 -11.50
CA VAL A 324 -36.47 6.40 -10.47
C VAL A 324 -37.42 7.51 -10.04
N THR A 325 -37.64 7.65 -8.73
CA THR A 325 -38.42 8.76 -8.16
C THR A 325 -37.53 9.66 -7.33
N ILE A 326 -37.69 10.97 -7.46
CA ILE A 326 -37.01 12.00 -6.66
C ILE A 326 -38.07 12.82 -5.93
N ASP A 327 -38.00 12.82 -4.60
CA ASP A 327 -38.88 13.60 -3.72
C ASP A 327 -38.07 14.71 -3.05
N GLU A 328 -38.46 15.96 -3.30
CA GLU A 328 -37.82 17.16 -2.77
C GLU A 328 -38.57 17.65 -1.51
N GLY A 329 -38.08 17.17 -0.34
CA GLY A 329 -38.53 17.72 0.94
C GLY A 329 -37.73 18.99 1.35
N GLU A 330 -38.26 19.69 2.35
CA GLU A 330 -37.64 20.90 2.91
C GLU A 330 -36.22 20.63 3.48
N LYS A 331 -36.03 19.49 4.17
CA LYS A 331 -34.77 19.14 4.86
C LYS A 331 -33.90 18.15 4.09
N ALA A 332 -34.50 17.43 3.14
CA ALA A 332 -33.80 16.35 2.43
C ALA A 332 -34.34 16.16 1.02
N VAL A 333 -33.51 15.59 0.16
CA VAL A 333 -33.90 15.02 -1.14
C VAL A 333 -33.86 13.50 -1.00
N THR A 334 -34.96 12.82 -1.29
CA THR A 334 -35.05 11.35 -1.25
C THR A 334 -35.13 10.82 -2.67
N VAL A 335 -34.27 9.84 -3.00
CA VAL A 335 -34.30 9.14 -4.28
C VAL A 335 -34.61 7.68 -4.03
N THR A 336 -35.56 7.12 -4.78
CA THR A 336 -35.90 5.70 -4.77
C THR A 336 -35.70 5.15 -6.19
N ALA A 337 -34.91 4.08 -6.31
CA ALA A 337 -34.59 3.42 -7.57
C ALA A 337 -34.50 1.91 -7.33
N GLY A 338 -35.53 1.15 -7.79
CA GLY A 338 -35.58 -0.29 -7.54
C GLY A 338 -35.36 -0.64 -6.06
N PRO A 339 -34.37 -1.48 -5.72
CA PRO A 339 -34.09 -1.89 -4.33
C PRO A 339 -33.30 -0.85 -3.51
N THR A 340 -33.00 0.32 -4.09
CA THR A 340 -32.18 1.36 -3.47
C THR A 340 -33.02 2.57 -3.06
N ARG A 341 -32.84 3.02 -1.81
CA ARG A 341 -33.35 4.30 -1.29
C ARG A 341 -32.16 5.11 -0.74
N ALA A 342 -32.02 6.33 -1.24
CA ALA A 342 -30.95 7.27 -0.84
C ALA A 342 -31.58 8.57 -0.34
N VAL A 343 -31.09 9.11 0.78
CA VAL A 343 -31.51 10.38 1.35
C VAL A 343 -30.34 11.33 1.44
N PHE A 344 -30.48 12.50 0.83
CA PHE A 344 -29.49 13.57 0.88
C PHE A 344 -29.95 14.66 1.83
N CYS A 345 -29.14 14.94 2.85
CA CYS A 345 -29.44 16.00 3.80
C CYS A 345 -29.04 17.36 3.22
N ARG A 346 -29.97 18.33 3.18
CA ARG A 346 -29.68 19.68 2.66
C ARG A 346 -28.67 20.44 3.52
N ALA A 347 -28.65 20.16 4.84
CA ALA A 347 -27.72 20.82 5.77
C ALA A 347 -26.27 20.37 5.60
N SER A 348 -26.03 19.06 5.39
CA SER A 348 -24.67 18.52 5.17
C SER A 348 -24.25 18.51 3.70
N GLY A 349 -25.24 18.68 2.77
CA GLY A 349 -24.99 18.62 1.34
C GLY A 349 -24.50 17.27 0.84
N THR A 350 -24.73 16.19 1.59
CA THR A 350 -24.27 14.86 1.22
C THR A 350 -25.31 13.79 1.58
N LEU A 351 -25.05 12.56 1.17
CA LEU A 351 -25.85 11.38 1.47
C LEU A 351 -25.86 11.12 2.98
N CYS A 352 -27.03 11.09 3.61
CA CYS A 352 -27.18 10.85 5.04
C CYS A 352 -27.85 9.51 5.38
N GLU A 353 -28.49 8.86 4.40
CA GLU A 353 -29.00 7.49 4.53
C GLU A 353 -28.93 6.79 3.18
N LEU A 354 -28.48 5.55 3.19
CA LEU A 354 -28.49 4.64 2.03
C LEU A 354 -29.00 3.28 2.48
N VAL A 355 -30.06 2.83 1.82
CA VAL A 355 -30.62 1.48 2.01
C VAL A 355 -30.57 0.76 0.67
N MET A 356 -30.02 -0.46 0.64
CA MET A 356 -29.95 -1.31 -0.54
C MET A 356 -30.46 -2.72 -0.21
N ASN A 357 -31.36 -3.27 -1.01
CA ASN A 357 -32.02 -4.57 -0.76
C ASN A 357 -32.64 -4.67 0.65
N GLY A 358 -33.20 -3.57 1.16
CA GLY A 358 -33.78 -3.50 2.52
C GLY A 358 -32.75 -3.52 3.65
N ARG A 359 -31.43 -3.42 3.35
CA ARG A 359 -30.34 -3.34 4.31
C ARG A 359 -29.83 -1.90 4.38
N THR A 360 -29.74 -1.34 5.59
CA THR A 360 -29.03 -0.07 5.79
C THR A 360 -27.54 -0.25 5.47
N VAL A 361 -27.05 0.55 4.55
CA VAL A 361 -25.61 0.61 4.19
C VAL A 361 -24.90 1.66 5.03
N LEU A 362 -25.50 2.85 5.12
CA LEU A 362 -25.04 3.92 6.01
C LEU A 362 -26.24 4.74 6.48
N LYS A 363 -26.08 5.37 7.63
CA LYS A 363 -27.05 6.32 8.19
C LYS A 363 -26.34 7.26 9.16
N ASP A 364 -26.64 8.55 9.07
CA ASP A 364 -26.15 9.54 10.03
C ASP A 364 -26.57 9.14 11.45
N PRO A 365 -25.62 8.99 12.40
CA PRO A 365 -25.91 8.47 13.74
C PRO A 365 -26.68 9.48 14.59
N ALA A 366 -26.51 10.79 14.36
CA ALA A 366 -27.20 11.88 15.03
C ALA A 366 -27.14 13.18 14.20
N PRO A 367 -27.98 14.17 14.46
CA PRO A 367 -27.91 15.48 13.82
C PRO A 367 -26.50 16.10 13.96
N GLY A 368 -25.92 16.50 12.83
CA GLY A 368 -24.58 17.08 12.74
C GLY A 368 -23.42 16.09 12.65
N LEU A 369 -23.69 14.78 12.78
CA LEU A 369 -22.71 13.73 12.52
C LEU A 369 -22.96 13.12 11.14
N VAL A 370 -21.97 13.13 10.28
CA VAL A 370 -22.06 12.70 8.88
C VAL A 370 -21.47 11.30 8.72
N ALA A 371 -22.27 10.37 8.23
CA ALA A 371 -21.84 9.01 7.85
C ALA A 371 -21.57 8.88 6.35
N GLY A 372 -22.21 9.72 5.53
CA GLY A 372 -22.07 9.70 4.08
C GLY A 372 -20.71 10.16 3.60
N PRO A 373 -20.44 10.04 2.29
CA PRO A 373 -19.12 10.27 1.77
C PRO A 373 -18.66 11.71 1.97
N GLN A 374 -17.52 11.85 2.64
CA GLN A 374 -16.80 13.10 2.83
C GLN A 374 -15.44 13.01 2.17
N LEU A 375 -15.04 14.09 1.48
CA LEU A 375 -13.71 14.17 0.91
C LEU A 375 -12.65 14.06 2.01
N THR A 376 -11.67 13.18 1.83
CA THR A 376 -10.50 13.04 2.70
C THR A 376 -9.22 13.17 1.91
N CYS A 377 -8.23 13.82 2.50
CA CYS A 377 -6.87 13.95 1.95
C CYS A 377 -5.81 13.48 2.95
N LEU A 378 -6.20 12.84 4.04
CA LEU A 378 -5.34 12.45 5.14
C LEU A 378 -5.44 10.96 5.45
N ARG A 379 -4.31 10.40 5.88
CA ARG A 379 -4.20 9.15 6.63
C ARG A 379 -3.56 9.43 7.99
N ALA A 380 -3.70 8.53 8.96
CA ALA A 380 -2.86 8.55 10.14
C ALA A 380 -1.41 8.41 9.69
N LEU A 381 -0.58 9.44 9.94
CA LEU A 381 0.76 9.45 9.37
C LEU A 381 1.60 8.29 9.93
N THR A 382 2.20 7.53 9.02
CA THR A 382 3.14 6.47 9.36
C THR A 382 4.43 7.07 9.93
N ASP A 383 5.29 6.24 10.48
CA ASP A 383 6.61 6.68 10.93
C ASP A 383 7.46 7.23 9.78
N ASN A 384 7.20 6.76 8.55
CA ASN A 384 7.86 7.22 7.34
C ASN A 384 7.26 8.51 6.75
N ASP A 385 6.09 8.96 7.20
CA ASP A 385 5.45 10.21 6.76
C ASP A 385 5.95 11.46 7.53
N ILE A 386 7.04 11.36 8.28
CA ILE A 386 7.59 12.45 9.08
C ILE A 386 7.85 13.72 8.24
N TRP A 387 8.24 13.55 6.98
CA TRP A 387 8.46 14.63 6.03
C TRP A 387 7.18 15.38 5.68
N MET A 388 6.01 14.72 5.74
CA MET A 388 4.70 15.35 5.55
C MET A 388 4.23 16.08 6.81
N ARG A 389 4.72 15.73 7.99
CA ARG A 389 4.33 16.32 9.27
C ARG A 389 5.13 17.57 9.59
N ARG A 390 6.45 17.47 9.56
CA ARG A 390 7.37 18.52 9.98
C ARG A 390 8.08 19.19 8.81
N GLY A 391 8.06 18.59 7.63
CA GLY A 391 9.08 18.72 6.64
C GLY A 391 10.37 18.11 7.21
N SER A 392 11.05 17.23 6.51
CA SER A 392 12.32 16.72 7.01
C SER A 392 13.41 17.77 6.84
N ALA A 393 14.37 17.82 7.77
CA ALA A 393 15.55 18.68 7.63
C ALA A 393 16.36 18.34 6.36
N TRP A 394 16.10 17.19 5.79
CA TRP A 394 16.74 16.59 4.63
C TRP A 394 15.94 16.76 3.32
N SER A 395 14.75 17.38 3.39
CA SER A 395 13.85 17.54 2.26
C SER A 395 13.65 19.01 1.90
N ASP A 396 13.72 19.35 0.61
CA ASP A 396 13.31 20.65 0.08
C ASP A 396 11.82 20.97 0.34
N ASN A 397 11.05 19.98 0.78
CA ASN A 397 9.62 20.11 1.11
C ASN A 397 9.38 20.93 2.39
N LEU A 398 10.36 21.05 3.31
CA LEU A 398 10.30 21.97 4.46
C LEU A 398 9.91 23.39 4.04
N LYS A 399 10.48 23.87 2.95
CA LYS A 399 10.25 25.24 2.43
C LYS A 399 8.88 25.39 1.77
N ARG A 400 8.27 24.28 1.33
CA ARG A 400 7.00 24.26 0.58
C ARG A 400 5.77 24.05 1.46
N GLY A 401 5.95 23.64 2.71
CA GLY A 401 4.89 23.39 3.69
C GLY A 401 4.40 21.94 3.70
N SER A 402 3.78 21.54 4.78
CA SER A 402 3.25 20.21 5.06
C SER A 402 1.72 20.23 5.18
N VAL A 403 1.07 19.08 5.24
CA VAL A 403 -0.38 18.99 5.51
C VAL A 403 -0.75 19.69 6.82
N TYR A 404 0.10 19.62 7.85
CA TYR A 404 -0.08 20.29 9.13
C TYR A 404 0.12 21.82 9.00
N SER A 405 1.19 22.27 8.37
CA SER A 405 1.47 23.70 8.23
C SER A 405 0.42 24.39 7.34
N ARG A 406 -0.24 23.66 6.46
CA ARG A 406 -1.33 24.15 5.59
C ARG A 406 -2.71 24.00 6.22
N GLY A 407 -2.81 23.41 7.43
CA GLY A 407 -4.06 23.30 8.19
C GLY A 407 -5.03 22.24 7.67
N LEU A 408 -4.57 21.31 6.84
CA LEU A 408 -5.43 20.26 6.25
C LEU A 408 -5.81 19.16 7.25
N THR A 409 -5.22 19.12 8.43
CA THR A 409 -5.58 18.20 9.52
C THR A 409 -6.89 18.55 10.21
N GLN A 410 -7.48 19.69 9.87
CA GLN A 410 -8.75 20.18 10.43
C GLN A 410 -9.66 20.64 9.30
N LEU A 411 -10.15 19.66 8.51
CA LEU A 411 -11.05 19.95 7.40
C LEU A 411 -12.43 20.32 7.91
N ARG A 412 -13.00 21.37 7.30
CA ARG A 412 -14.38 21.81 7.49
C ARG A 412 -15.11 21.67 6.17
N HIS A 413 -16.27 21.05 6.19
CA HIS A 413 -17.11 20.79 5.03
C HIS A 413 -18.28 21.77 5.03
N HIS A 414 -18.31 22.64 4.04
CA HIS A 414 -19.36 23.66 3.86
C HIS A 414 -20.17 23.31 2.62
N ALA A 415 -21.37 22.78 2.84
CA ALA A 415 -22.26 22.41 1.76
C ALA A 415 -22.84 23.63 1.06
N ARG A 416 -22.85 23.60 -0.27
CA ARG A 416 -23.73 24.44 -1.08
C ARG A 416 -25.12 23.80 -1.18
N PRO A 417 -26.18 24.57 -1.52
CA PRO A 417 -27.51 23.97 -1.73
C PRO A 417 -27.43 22.82 -2.75
N LEU A 418 -28.11 21.70 -2.42
CA LEU A 418 -28.26 20.59 -3.36
C LEU A 418 -29.00 21.06 -4.60
N ALA A 419 -28.53 20.66 -5.77
CA ALA A 419 -29.17 20.95 -7.04
C ALA A 419 -29.66 19.66 -7.70
N LEU A 420 -30.79 19.74 -8.42
CA LEU A 420 -31.23 18.69 -9.33
C LEU A 420 -30.96 19.15 -10.76
N ARG A 421 -30.15 18.37 -11.48
CA ARG A 421 -29.81 18.65 -12.88
C ARG A 421 -29.84 17.34 -13.68
N ASP A 422 -30.58 17.34 -14.79
CA ASP A 422 -30.63 16.20 -15.73
C ASP A 422 -30.91 14.85 -15.02
N GLY A 423 -31.92 14.81 -14.13
CA GLY A 423 -32.25 13.62 -13.35
C GLY A 423 -31.22 13.18 -12.32
N ALA A 424 -30.23 13.99 -12.02
CA ALA A 424 -29.18 13.72 -11.05
C ALA A 424 -29.27 14.64 -9.82
N VAL A 425 -28.85 14.13 -8.66
CA VAL A 425 -28.61 14.96 -7.47
C VAL A 425 -27.16 15.45 -7.51
N VAL A 426 -26.98 16.77 -7.49
CA VAL A 426 -25.65 17.40 -7.51
C VAL A 426 -25.35 17.98 -6.13
N ALA A 427 -24.30 17.49 -5.51
CA ALA A 427 -23.77 17.95 -4.25
C ALA A 427 -22.44 18.67 -4.46
N THR A 428 -22.35 19.91 -4.00
CA THR A 428 -21.09 20.67 -4.03
C THR A 428 -20.69 21.06 -2.61
N VAL A 429 -19.49 20.70 -2.20
CA VAL A 429 -18.97 20.95 -0.86
C VAL A 429 -17.64 21.68 -0.95
N GLU A 430 -17.56 22.82 -0.28
CA GLU A 430 -16.27 23.50 -0.03
C GLU A 430 -15.62 22.87 1.17
N VAL A 431 -14.45 22.27 0.96
CA VAL A 431 -13.66 21.60 1.98
C VAL A 431 -12.46 22.48 2.29
N THR A 432 -12.46 23.09 3.46
CA THR A 432 -11.41 24.06 3.84
C THR A 432 -10.62 23.55 5.02
N GLY A 433 -9.30 23.70 4.93
CA GLY A 433 -8.42 23.53 6.08
C GLY A 433 -8.54 24.71 7.06
N SER A 434 -7.86 24.65 8.18
CA SER A 434 -7.80 25.76 9.15
C SER A 434 -7.01 26.98 8.64
N LYS A 435 -6.41 26.88 7.47
CA LYS A 435 -5.71 27.94 6.72
C LYS A 435 -6.28 28.03 5.30
N SER A 436 -5.58 28.69 4.38
CA SER A 436 -6.06 28.97 3.03
C SER A 436 -6.14 27.77 2.08
N ALA A 437 -5.56 26.62 2.45
CA ALA A 437 -5.60 25.40 1.62
C ALA A 437 -6.96 24.70 1.72
N GLY A 438 -7.46 24.19 0.61
CA GLY A 438 -8.74 23.49 0.57
C GLY A 438 -9.09 22.91 -0.80
N PHE A 439 -10.33 22.47 -0.92
CA PHE A 439 -10.85 21.83 -2.13
C PHE A 439 -12.30 22.23 -2.36
N THR A 440 -12.70 22.36 -3.62
CA THR A 440 -14.10 22.29 -4.03
C THR A 440 -14.36 20.87 -4.52
N HIS A 441 -15.28 20.16 -3.89
CA HIS A 441 -15.73 18.82 -4.28
C HIS A 441 -17.14 18.88 -4.86
N GLU A 442 -17.28 18.52 -6.13
CA GLU A 442 -18.58 18.30 -6.77
C GLU A 442 -18.81 16.79 -6.96
N ALA A 443 -19.96 16.30 -6.52
CA ALA A 443 -20.41 14.92 -6.69
C ALA A 443 -21.76 14.90 -7.41
N VAL A 444 -21.82 14.27 -8.58
CA VAL A 444 -23.03 14.11 -9.40
C VAL A 444 -23.54 12.68 -9.24
N TRP A 445 -24.69 12.51 -8.59
CA TRP A 445 -25.30 11.23 -8.26
C TRP A 445 -26.37 10.87 -9.25
N ARG A 446 -26.22 9.74 -9.93
CA ARG A 446 -27.22 9.19 -10.86
C ARG A 446 -27.66 7.82 -10.39
N PHE A 447 -28.95 7.56 -10.53
CA PHE A 447 -29.60 6.33 -10.09
C PHE A 447 -30.18 5.59 -11.29
N ALA A 448 -30.08 4.27 -11.29
CA ALA A 448 -30.66 3.40 -12.31
C ALA A 448 -31.76 2.52 -11.70
N ALA A 449 -32.70 2.09 -12.54
CA ALA A 449 -33.86 1.28 -12.10
C ALA A 449 -33.48 -0.07 -11.46
N ASP A 450 -32.29 -0.60 -11.76
CA ASP A 450 -31.73 -1.80 -11.12
C ASP A 450 -31.22 -1.55 -9.69
N GLY A 451 -31.27 -0.31 -9.22
CA GLY A 451 -30.79 0.12 -7.90
C GLY A 451 -29.31 0.47 -7.87
N SER A 452 -28.60 0.38 -8.97
CA SER A 452 -27.22 0.85 -9.01
C SER A 452 -27.16 2.38 -8.98
N VAL A 453 -26.05 2.90 -8.43
CA VAL A 453 -25.80 4.33 -8.27
C VAL A 453 -24.42 4.64 -8.83
N THR A 454 -24.31 5.65 -9.68
CA THR A 454 -23.02 6.20 -10.09
C THR A 454 -22.80 7.57 -9.48
N VAL A 455 -21.57 7.86 -9.10
CA VAL A 455 -21.17 9.12 -8.47
C VAL A 455 -19.96 9.65 -9.22
N ALA A 456 -20.18 10.62 -10.08
CA ALA A 456 -19.08 11.33 -10.75
C ALA A 456 -18.54 12.41 -9.81
N ASN A 457 -17.30 12.25 -9.40
CA ASN A 457 -16.61 13.15 -8.48
C ASN A 457 -15.64 14.04 -9.22
N THR A 458 -15.60 15.32 -8.88
CA THR A 458 -14.60 16.29 -9.32
C THR A 458 -14.08 17.04 -8.11
N VAL A 459 -12.77 16.98 -7.88
CA VAL A 459 -12.07 17.66 -6.79
C VAL A 459 -11.11 18.67 -7.36
N THR A 460 -11.30 19.93 -7.03
CA THR A 460 -10.44 21.04 -7.48
C THR A 460 -9.74 21.63 -6.25
N PRO A 461 -8.39 21.51 -6.14
CA PRO A 461 -7.64 22.12 -5.05
C PRO A 461 -7.57 23.63 -5.21
N HIS A 462 -7.51 24.35 -4.09
CA HIS A 462 -7.35 25.81 -4.08
C HIS A 462 -6.51 26.26 -2.89
N GLY A 463 -6.05 27.53 -2.94
CA GLY A 463 -5.20 28.13 -1.92
C GLY A 463 -3.78 27.56 -1.92
N ALA A 464 -3.07 27.74 -0.80
CA ALA A 464 -1.67 27.35 -0.66
C ALA A 464 -1.54 25.87 -0.28
N MET A 465 -1.66 24.99 -1.26
CA MET A 465 -1.56 23.54 -1.06
C MET A 465 -0.14 23.09 -0.68
N PRO A 466 0.02 21.98 0.08
CA PRO A 466 1.32 21.34 0.25
C PRO A 466 1.76 20.66 -1.07
N PRO A 467 3.06 20.32 -1.21
CA PRO A 467 3.56 19.68 -2.43
C PRO A 467 3.01 18.26 -2.64
N ALA A 468 2.59 17.60 -1.59
CA ALA A 468 2.04 16.25 -1.60
C ALA A 468 0.95 16.06 -0.54
N LEU A 469 0.07 15.12 -0.81
CA LEU A 469 -0.94 14.63 0.14
C LEU A 469 -0.74 13.14 0.37
N PRO A 470 -1.00 12.62 1.57
CA PRO A 470 -0.91 11.19 1.83
C PRO A 470 -1.94 10.36 1.06
N ARG A 471 -3.14 10.89 0.85
CA ARG A 471 -4.23 10.27 0.05
C ARG A 471 -5.17 11.32 -0.52
N LEU A 472 -6.03 10.91 -1.46
CA LEU A 472 -7.21 11.66 -1.91
C LEU A 472 -8.31 10.68 -2.25
N GLY A 473 -9.47 10.84 -1.62
CA GLY A 473 -10.62 9.95 -1.82
C GLY A 473 -11.82 10.32 -0.96
N LEU A 474 -12.71 9.37 -0.75
CA LEU A 474 -13.92 9.51 0.06
C LEU A 474 -13.85 8.61 1.30
N SER A 475 -14.22 9.18 2.44
CA SER A 475 -14.41 8.45 3.70
C SER A 475 -15.90 8.31 3.99
N LEU A 476 -16.33 7.09 4.34
CA LEU A 476 -17.70 6.75 4.70
C LEU A 476 -17.73 5.99 6.04
N LYS A 477 -18.83 6.12 6.77
CA LYS A 477 -19.10 5.32 7.97
C LYS A 477 -20.28 4.41 7.67
N LEU A 478 -19.99 3.12 7.50
CA LEU A 478 -20.99 2.13 7.14
C LEU A 478 -21.62 1.48 8.38
N ASP A 479 -22.79 0.88 8.18
CA ASP A 479 -23.48 0.13 9.22
C ASP A 479 -22.57 -0.95 9.84
N PRO A 480 -22.52 -1.08 11.17
CA PRO A 480 -21.69 -2.06 11.88
C PRO A 480 -21.85 -3.51 11.41
N ALA A 481 -23.03 -3.86 10.92
CA ALA A 481 -23.32 -5.22 10.46
C ALA A 481 -22.63 -5.60 9.15
N LEU A 482 -22.09 -4.62 8.40
CA LEU A 482 -21.36 -4.84 7.15
C LEU A 482 -19.90 -5.25 7.42
N GLU A 483 -19.71 -6.35 8.13
CA GLU A 483 -18.41 -6.79 8.64
C GLU A 483 -17.66 -7.75 7.73
N SER A 484 -18.36 -8.40 6.77
CA SER A 484 -17.73 -9.31 5.80
C SER A 484 -17.26 -8.53 4.59
N VAL A 485 -16.01 -8.72 4.19
CA VAL A 485 -15.37 -8.01 3.07
C VAL A 485 -14.94 -9.01 2.01
N ALA A 486 -15.34 -8.78 0.77
CA ALA A 486 -14.79 -9.46 -0.40
C ALA A 486 -14.27 -8.40 -1.38
N TYR A 487 -13.12 -8.63 -1.99
CA TYR A 487 -12.57 -7.68 -2.96
C TYR A 487 -11.76 -8.38 -4.06
N TYR A 488 -11.68 -7.75 -5.21
CA TYR A 488 -10.74 -8.08 -6.27
C TYR A 488 -9.69 -6.96 -6.35
N GLY A 489 -8.48 -7.28 -5.98
CA GLY A 489 -7.36 -6.34 -5.89
C GLY A 489 -6.11 -7.05 -5.41
N ARG A 490 -5.08 -6.30 -5.01
CA ARG A 490 -3.87 -6.89 -4.45
C ARG A 490 -4.08 -7.29 -2.99
N GLY A 491 -3.62 -8.49 -2.66
CA GLY A 491 -3.79 -9.04 -1.30
C GLY A 491 -2.96 -10.30 -1.06
N PRO A 492 -3.29 -11.06 0.02
CA PRO A 492 -4.33 -10.76 1.02
C PRO A 492 -3.93 -9.70 2.07
N ARG A 493 -2.61 -9.51 2.29
CA ARG A 493 -2.08 -8.54 3.25
C ARG A 493 -2.20 -7.11 2.74
N GLU A 494 -2.07 -6.12 3.65
CA GLU A 494 -2.01 -4.71 3.25
C GLU A 494 -0.86 -4.44 2.29
N ASN A 495 -1.07 -3.48 1.42
CA ASN A 495 -0.06 -3.08 0.45
C ASN A 495 -0.26 -1.60 0.05
N TYR A 496 0.82 -0.97 -0.40
CA TYR A 496 0.88 0.44 -0.79
C TYR A 496 1.56 0.56 -2.16
N VAL A 497 1.44 1.69 -2.82
CA VAL A 497 1.94 1.86 -4.21
C VAL A 497 3.41 1.50 -4.40
N ASP A 498 4.23 1.66 -3.38
CA ASP A 498 5.67 1.38 -3.36
C ASP A 498 6.07 0.15 -2.51
N ARG A 499 5.06 -0.62 -2.02
CA ARG A 499 5.20 -1.89 -1.30
C ARG A 499 4.05 -2.81 -1.67
N ARG A 500 4.11 -3.42 -2.84
CA ARG A 500 3.04 -4.29 -3.35
C ARG A 500 3.51 -5.43 -4.25
N SER A 501 4.83 -5.61 -4.41
CA SER A 501 5.37 -6.61 -5.31
C SER A 501 5.03 -8.02 -4.87
N GLY A 502 5.01 -8.26 -3.55
CA GLY A 502 4.61 -9.54 -2.95
C GLY A 502 3.10 -9.75 -2.84
N SER A 503 2.27 -8.77 -3.21
CA SER A 503 0.82 -8.83 -3.12
C SER A 503 0.22 -9.05 -4.51
N PHE A 504 -0.36 -10.23 -4.74
CA PHE A 504 -0.91 -10.62 -6.04
C PHE A 504 -2.35 -10.15 -6.22
N LEU A 505 -2.72 -9.89 -7.47
CA LEU A 505 -4.11 -9.66 -7.86
C LEU A 505 -4.91 -10.96 -7.72
N GLY A 506 -6.04 -10.86 -7.04
CA GLY A 506 -6.91 -12.00 -6.79
C GLY A 506 -8.21 -11.57 -6.13
N ARG A 507 -9.15 -12.51 -6.01
CA ARG A 507 -10.35 -12.33 -5.18
C ARG A 507 -10.04 -12.81 -3.77
N TRP A 508 -10.21 -11.91 -2.83
CA TRP A 508 -9.90 -12.14 -1.43
C TRP A 508 -11.13 -11.93 -0.57
N GLU A 509 -11.22 -12.69 0.50
CA GLU A 509 -12.26 -12.57 1.51
C GLU A 509 -11.62 -12.34 2.88
N SER A 510 -12.25 -11.48 3.68
CA SER A 510 -11.82 -11.14 5.04
C SER A 510 -13.01 -10.62 5.84
N THR A 511 -12.73 -10.23 7.06
CA THR A 511 -13.59 -9.35 7.85
C THR A 511 -12.95 -7.98 7.97
N VAL A 512 -13.72 -6.97 8.37
CA VAL A 512 -13.20 -5.62 8.67
C VAL A 512 -12.05 -5.70 9.67
N ASP A 513 -12.20 -6.49 10.73
CA ASP A 513 -11.14 -6.69 11.74
C ASP A 513 -9.93 -7.44 11.18
N GLY A 514 -10.15 -8.40 10.26
CA GLY A 514 -9.08 -9.16 9.61
C GLY A 514 -8.29 -8.37 8.55
N LEU A 515 -8.76 -7.18 8.16
CA LEU A 515 -8.01 -6.29 7.27
C LEU A 515 -6.98 -5.42 7.99
N ALA A 516 -7.13 -5.24 9.30
CA ALA A 516 -6.23 -4.42 10.10
C ALA A 516 -4.86 -5.09 10.29
N GLU A 517 -3.82 -4.28 10.36
CA GLU A 517 -2.48 -4.70 10.81
C GLU A 517 -2.18 -4.01 12.15
N ASP A 518 -1.76 -4.80 13.13
CA ASP A 518 -1.56 -4.34 14.51
C ASP A 518 -0.11 -3.85 14.73
N TYR A 519 0.18 -2.64 14.29
CA TYR A 519 1.48 -2.02 14.56
C TYR A 519 1.60 -1.60 16.03
N VAL A 520 2.76 -1.85 16.65
CA VAL A 520 3.05 -1.52 18.05
C VAL A 520 2.69 -0.06 18.34
N ARG A 521 3.10 0.85 17.46
CA ARG A 521 2.61 2.22 17.45
C ARG A 521 1.48 2.36 16.42
N PRO A 522 0.25 2.74 16.85
CA PRO A 522 -0.86 2.95 15.93
C PRO A 522 -0.53 3.97 14.83
N GLN A 523 -0.83 3.62 13.61
CA GLN A 523 -0.60 4.43 12.41
C GLN A 523 -1.48 3.93 11.29
N ASP A 524 -1.44 4.55 10.10
CA ASP A 524 -2.18 4.08 8.93
C ASP A 524 -1.84 2.62 8.63
N ASN A 525 -2.87 1.82 8.36
CA ASN A 525 -2.73 0.41 8.06
C ASN A 525 -3.93 -0.11 7.27
N GLY A 526 -3.86 -1.35 6.80
CA GLY A 526 -4.98 -2.05 6.19
C GLY A 526 -5.31 -1.64 4.75
N SER A 527 -4.47 -0.83 4.08
CA SER A 527 -4.70 -0.43 2.68
C SER A 527 -4.57 -1.62 1.73
N ARG A 528 -5.42 -1.67 0.70
CA ARG A 528 -5.35 -2.59 -0.45
C ARG A 528 -5.30 -1.77 -1.72
N THR A 529 -4.34 -2.05 -2.59
CA THR A 529 -4.15 -1.31 -3.85
C THR A 529 -4.68 -2.07 -5.06
N ASP A 530 -4.78 -1.37 -6.17
CA ASP A 530 -5.24 -1.92 -7.45
C ASP A 530 -6.60 -2.65 -7.31
N VAL A 531 -7.50 -2.11 -6.48
CA VAL A 531 -8.81 -2.72 -6.24
C VAL A 531 -9.75 -2.39 -7.40
N ARG A 532 -10.26 -3.45 -8.05
CA ARG A 532 -11.26 -3.39 -9.13
C ARG A 532 -12.64 -3.18 -8.56
N TRP A 533 -12.92 -3.91 -7.47
CA TRP A 533 -14.15 -3.76 -6.70
C TRP A 533 -13.96 -4.27 -5.27
N VAL A 534 -14.77 -3.74 -4.36
CA VAL A 534 -14.90 -4.21 -2.98
C VAL A 534 -16.37 -4.33 -2.62
N ALA A 535 -16.75 -5.40 -1.95
CA ALA A 535 -18.10 -5.62 -1.44
C ALA A 535 -18.05 -5.79 0.08
N LEU A 536 -18.95 -5.08 0.78
CA LEU A 536 -19.15 -5.25 2.22
C LEU A 536 -20.58 -5.78 2.44
N THR A 537 -20.69 -6.88 3.19
CA THR A 537 -21.95 -7.58 3.42
C THR A 537 -22.15 -7.91 4.89
N ALA A 538 -23.42 -7.96 5.29
CA ALA A 538 -23.83 -8.46 6.59
C ALA A 538 -23.94 -10.00 6.57
N LYS A 539 -24.19 -10.60 7.74
CA LYS A 539 -24.34 -12.06 7.89
C LYS A 539 -25.44 -12.67 7.01
N ASP A 540 -26.45 -11.90 6.63
CA ASP A 540 -27.51 -12.31 5.71
C ASP A 540 -27.10 -12.24 4.23
N GLY A 541 -25.86 -11.87 3.93
CA GLY A 541 -25.31 -11.76 2.60
C GLY A 541 -25.69 -10.47 1.86
N ARG A 542 -26.56 -9.61 2.43
CA ARG A 542 -26.95 -8.34 1.82
C ARG A 542 -25.96 -7.24 2.14
N GLY A 543 -25.72 -6.34 1.20
CA GLY A 543 -24.78 -5.23 1.37
C GLY A 543 -24.60 -4.40 0.11
N VAL A 544 -23.40 -3.86 -0.05
CA VAL A 544 -23.03 -2.95 -1.13
C VAL A 544 -21.70 -3.35 -1.74
N LYS A 545 -21.59 -3.22 -3.06
CA LYS A 545 -20.35 -3.35 -3.83
C LYS A 545 -19.97 -1.99 -4.40
N PHE A 546 -18.71 -1.64 -4.29
CA PHE A 546 -18.11 -0.43 -4.86
C PHE A 546 -17.14 -0.82 -5.97
N SER A 547 -17.18 -0.08 -7.09
CA SER A 547 -16.18 -0.13 -8.17
C SER A 547 -15.94 1.29 -8.70
N ALA A 548 -14.92 1.49 -9.53
CA ALA A 548 -14.62 2.81 -10.07
C ALA A 548 -14.09 2.75 -11.51
N THR A 549 -14.02 3.91 -12.16
CA THR A 549 -13.41 4.07 -13.49
C THR A 549 -11.89 3.95 -13.50
N GLU A 550 -11.28 3.79 -12.33
CA GLU A 550 -9.84 3.58 -12.14
C GLU A 550 -9.59 2.72 -10.90
N PRO A 551 -8.38 2.16 -10.71
CA PRO A 551 -8.07 1.35 -9.54
C PRO A 551 -8.27 2.13 -8.24
N LEU A 552 -8.97 1.51 -7.27
CA LEU A 552 -9.14 2.09 -5.94
C LEU A 552 -8.02 1.63 -4.99
N PHE A 553 -7.76 2.49 -4.01
CA PHE A 553 -7.10 2.12 -2.76
C PHE A 553 -8.19 2.00 -1.70
N VAL A 554 -8.34 0.81 -1.14
CA VAL A 554 -9.42 0.50 -0.20
C VAL A 554 -8.88 0.24 1.19
N GLN A 555 -9.49 0.87 2.17
CA GLN A 555 -9.22 0.62 3.59
C GLN A 555 -10.56 0.54 4.32
N ALA A 556 -10.83 -0.58 4.99
CA ALA A 556 -12.03 -0.78 5.80
C ALA A 556 -11.62 -1.23 7.20
N LEU A 557 -11.78 -0.36 8.18
CA LEU A 557 -11.31 -0.56 9.56
C LEU A 557 -12.41 -0.20 10.57
N ARG A 558 -12.19 -0.56 11.84
CA ARG A 558 -12.97 -0.05 13.00
C ARG A 558 -12.40 1.26 13.56
N TYR A 559 -11.51 1.94 12.83
CA TYR A 559 -10.84 3.16 13.26
C TYR A 559 -10.88 4.20 12.16
N GLY A 560 -11.16 5.45 12.51
CA GLY A 560 -10.89 6.58 11.64
C GLY A 560 -9.39 6.93 11.68
N TRP A 561 -8.94 7.73 10.71
CA TRP A 561 -7.54 8.19 10.71
C TRP A 561 -7.21 8.98 12.00
N GLU A 562 -8.17 9.70 12.56
CA GLU A 562 -8.02 10.46 13.79
C GLU A 562 -7.71 9.56 14.99
N ASP A 563 -8.40 8.42 15.10
CA ASP A 563 -8.19 7.47 16.21
C ASP A 563 -6.75 6.95 16.19
N LEU A 564 -6.26 6.59 15.00
CA LEU A 564 -4.90 6.11 14.81
C LEU A 564 -3.85 7.23 15.01
N GLU A 565 -4.11 8.44 14.51
CA GLU A 565 -3.19 9.59 14.62
C GLU A 565 -3.09 10.10 16.04
N PHE A 566 -4.22 10.19 16.78
CA PHE A 566 -4.25 10.71 18.15
C PHE A 566 -3.90 9.67 19.21
N ALA A 567 -3.91 8.38 18.87
CA ALA A 567 -3.33 7.34 19.72
C ALA A 567 -1.80 7.49 19.88
N ARG A 568 -1.18 8.36 19.09
CA ARG A 568 0.23 8.74 19.22
C ARG A 568 0.41 9.69 20.39
N HIS A 569 1.41 9.42 21.21
CA HIS A 569 1.75 10.29 22.32
C HIS A 569 2.13 11.69 21.86
N ARG A 570 1.45 12.71 22.36
CA ARG A 570 1.82 14.10 22.15
C ARG A 570 2.95 14.49 23.11
N ASN A 571 3.95 15.19 22.60
CA ASN A 571 4.99 15.89 23.36
C ASN A 571 5.89 15.01 24.24
N GLY A 572 6.24 13.78 23.83
CA GLY A 572 7.21 12.96 24.56
C GLY A 572 6.78 12.52 25.96
N GLN A 573 5.54 12.78 26.36
CA GLN A 573 4.98 12.25 27.61
C GLN A 573 4.20 10.97 27.31
N GLN A 574 4.87 9.85 27.42
CA GLN A 574 4.35 8.53 27.05
C GLN A 574 3.58 7.84 28.16
N ARG A 575 3.07 8.54 29.13
CA ARG A 575 2.54 7.97 30.37
C ARG A 575 1.28 7.15 30.19
N PHE A 576 0.83 6.57 29.28
CA PHE A 576 -0.32 5.67 29.08
C PHE A 576 -0.83 5.76 27.63
N ARG A 577 -0.51 4.73 26.86
CA ARG A 577 -1.34 4.41 25.70
C ARG A 577 -2.73 4.03 26.21
N ALA A 578 -3.70 4.88 25.95
CA ALA A 578 -5.07 4.41 25.95
C ALA A 578 -5.17 3.36 24.81
N PRO A 579 -5.67 2.15 25.08
CA PRO A 579 -5.90 1.20 24.00
C PRO A 579 -6.79 1.85 22.94
N LEU A 580 -6.53 1.58 21.67
CA LEU A 580 -7.42 1.99 20.60
C LEU A 580 -8.81 1.41 20.86
N VAL A 581 -9.81 2.28 20.90
CA VAL A 581 -11.20 1.87 21.05
C VAL A 581 -11.81 1.75 19.65
N ALA A 582 -12.20 0.54 19.29
CA ALA A 582 -12.89 0.30 18.02
C ALA A 582 -14.22 1.07 17.98
N ARG A 583 -14.46 1.76 16.87
CA ARG A 583 -15.76 2.39 16.58
C ARG A 583 -16.79 1.32 16.29
N PRO A 584 -18.07 1.56 16.60
CA PRO A 584 -19.12 0.61 16.23
C PRO A 584 -19.28 0.51 14.70
N GLU A 585 -19.17 1.62 13.97
CA GLU A 585 -19.30 1.68 12.52
C GLU A 585 -18.05 1.16 11.78
N VAL A 586 -18.22 0.79 10.51
CA VAL A 586 -17.10 0.51 9.61
C VAL A 586 -16.62 1.81 8.96
N CYS A 587 -15.38 2.20 9.23
CA CYS A 587 -14.73 3.32 8.57
C CYS A 587 -14.15 2.83 7.22
N LEU A 588 -14.84 3.17 6.13
CA LEU A 588 -14.42 2.82 4.77
C LEU A 588 -13.79 4.03 4.08
N ASN A 589 -12.57 3.87 3.59
CA ASN A 589 -11.93 4.83 2.69
C ASN A 589 -11.84 4.23 1.28
N LEU A 590 -12.26 5.01 0.29
CA LEU A 590 -12.17 4.70 -1.14
C LEU A 590 -11.35 5.81 -1.78
N ASP A 591 -10.04 5.58 -1.87
CA ASP A 591 -9.13 6.58 -2.41
C ASP A 591 -8.83 6.30 -3.88
N VAL A 592 -8.58 7.36 -4.64
CA VAL A 592 -8.15 7.30 -6.05
C VAL A 592 -6.69 7.69 -6.20
N ARG A 593 -6.12 8.34 -5.18
CA ARG A 593 -4.70 8.67 -5.12
C ARG A 593 -4.15 8.36 -3.74
N GLN A 594 -2.95 7.82 -3.70
CA GLN A 594 -2.22 7.55 -2.47
C GLN A 594 -0.73 7.76 -2.71
N THR A 595 -0.07 8.45 -1.78
CA THR A 595 1.39 8.55 -1.74
C THR A 595 1.98 7.29 -1.09
N GLY A 596 3.10 6.83 -1.58
CA GLY A 596 3.85 5.69 -1.04
C GLY A 596 4.30 5.88 0.41
N LEU A 597 4.89 4.85 0.96
CA LEU A 597 5.41 4.82 2.33
C LEU A 597 6.82 5.43 2.40
N GLY A 598 7.69 5.06 1.45
CA GLY A 598 9.12 5.41 1.51
C GLY A 598 9.84 4.75 2.68
N GLY A 599 10.94 5.36 3.10
CA GLY A 599 11.79 4.93 4.22
C GLY A 599 12.22 6.09 5.13
N ALA A 600 11.48 7.22 5.16
CA ALA A 600 11.94 8.47 5.76
C ALA A 600 11.94 8.51 7.29
N SER A 601 11.66 7.41 7.97
CA SER A 601 11.92 7.27 9.41
C SER A 601 13.43 7.28 9.71
N CYS A 602 14.24 6.68 8.83
CA CYS A 602 15.69 6.75 8.80
C CYS A 602 16.22 6.47 7.38
N GLY A 603 15.70 7.19 6.37
CA GLY A 603 16.01 6.88 4.98
C GLY A 603 15.38 7.88 4.01
N PRO A 604 15.37 7.60 2.71
CA PRO A 604 14.80 8.48 1.71
C PRO A 604 13.27 8.50 1.76
N GLU A 605 12.72 9.64 1.36
CA GLU A 605 11.31 9.79 1.06
C GLU A 605 10.87 8.82 -0.07
N PRO A 606 9.55 8.62 -0.28
CA PRO A 606 9.09 7.86 -1.44
C PRO A 606 9.66 8.42 -2.75
N MET A 607 9.98 7.54 -3.70
CA MET A 607 10.41 7.99 -5.03
C MET A 607 9.33 8.88 -5.65
N LYS A 608 9.73 9.88 -6.44
CA LYS A 608 8.81 10.86 -7.06
C LYS A 608 7.62 10.23 -7.79
N LYS A 609 7.81 9.07 -8.42
CA LYS A 609 6.74 8.32 -9.10
C LYS A 609 5.64 7.80 -8.16
N TYR A 610 5.91 7.75 -6.87
CA TYR A 610 5.00 7.31 -5.81
C TYR A 610 4.44 8.45 -4.96
N VAL A 611 4.74 9.68 -5.33
CA VAL A 611 4.17 10.90 -4.72
C VAL A 611 3.21 11.50 -5.73
N PHE A 612 1.91 11.51 -5.43
CA PHE A 612 0.97 12.09 -6.36
C PHE A 612 0.96 13.64 -6.28
N PRO A 613 0.90 14.33 -7.42
CA PRO A 613 0.81 15.79 -7.44
C PRO A 613 -0.58 16.25 -6.98
N VAL A 614 -0.64 17.41 -6.33
CA VAL A 614 -1.89 18.01 -5.90
C VAL A 614 -2.50 18.78 -7.07
N GLU A 615 -3.41 18.13 -7.78
CA GLU A 615 -4.04 18.64 -9.00
C GLU A 615 -5.53 18.36 -9.04
N LYS A 616 -6.24 18.97 -9.99
CA LYS A 616 -7.64 18.66 -10.23
C LYS A 616 -7.78 17.19 -10.59
N THR A 617 -8.62 16.48 -9.83
CA THR A 617 -8.82 15.04 -9.97
C THR A 617 -10.30 14.74 -10.18
N ALA A 618 -10.61 13.84 -11.12
CA ALA A 618 -11.97 13.39 -11.38
C ALA A 618 -12.02 11.87 -11.52
N TRP A 619 -13.06 11.24 -10.98
CA TRP A 619 -13.30 9.79 -11.09
C TRP A 619 -14.79 9.50 -10.91
N THR A 620 -15.24 8.33 -11.34
CA THR A 620 -16.60 7.86 -11.10
C THR A 620 -16.57 6.62 -10.22
N LEU A 621 -17.35 6.63 -9.14
CA LEU A 621 -17.68 5.45 -8.35
C LEU A 621 -19.00 4.86 -8.83
N ARG A 622 -19.14 3.54 -8.76
CA ARG A 622 -20.37 2.81 -8.89
C ARG A 622 -20.66 2.03 -7.61
N LEU A 623 -21.87 2.15 -7.10
CA LEU A 623 -22.40 1.41 -5.97
C LEU A 623 -23.50 0.47 -6.50
N GLU A 624 -23.44 -0.80 -6.11
CA GLU A 624 -24.40 -1.81 -6.52
C GLU A 624 -24.96 -2.55 -5.29
N PRO A 625 -26.27 -2.75 -5.20
CA PRO A 625 -26.83 -3.61 -4.17
C PRO A 625 -26.37 -5.05 -4.42
N VAL A 626 -25.83 -5.71 -3.40
CA VAL A 626 -25.46 -7.12 -3.49
C VAL A 626 -26.30 -7.99 -2.57
N THR A 627 -26.59 -9.18 -3.06
CA THR A 627 -27.07 -10.29 -2.27
C THR A 627 -26.15 -11.46 -2.54
N ARG A 628 -25.28 -11.77 -1.60
CA ARG A 628 -24.39 -12.94 -1.72
C ARG A 628 -25.26 -14.18 -1.52
N ALA A 629 -25.29 -15.06 -2.50
CA ALA A 629 -25.83 -16.41 -2.27
C ALA A 629 -25.00 -17.03 -1.12
N ALA A 630 -25.67 -17.57 -0.12
CA ALA A 630 -24.99 -18.29 0.94
C ALA A 630 -24.06 -19.30 0.30
N SER A 631 -22.75 -19.18 0.56
CA SER A 631 -21.79 -20.21 0.17
C SER A 631 -22.24 -21.51 0.83
N ARG A 632 -22.72 -22.46 0.02
CA ARG A 632 -22.99 -23.81 0.47
C ARG A 632 -21.68 -24.56 0.64
#